data_fd51f5ddacdfae77ef6a94dc161160ee
#
_entry.id   fd51f5ddacdfae77ef6a94dc161160ee
#
_cell.length_a   1.000
_cell.length_b   1.000
_cell.length_c   1.000
_cell.angle_alpha   90.00
_cell.angle_beta   90.00
_cell.angle_gamma   90.00
#
_symmetry.space_group_name_H-M   'P 1'
#
loop_
_entity.id
_entity.type
_entity.pdbx_description
1 polymer ?
#
loop_
_entity_poly.entity_id
_entity_poly.type
_entity_poly.pdbx_seq_one_letter_code
_entity_poly.pdbx_strand_id
1 'polypeptide(L)'
;ICASEQSVTVLDGIYDEVRAEFERRGCYFLKGDELDKVRHTILINGALNAKIVGQSAHTIAQLAGVDVPEETKILIGEVESVELSEEFAHEKLSPVLAMYHAKDFDEALDKAEKLVCDGGHGHTASLYIHPAQKEKIMKHAERMEACRIVINTPSSFGGIGDLYNFKMAPSLTLGCGTWGGNSVSENVGVKHLLNVKTVAERRENMLWFRAPQKVYFKKGCMPVALDELGTVMGKKKCFIVTDTFLYKNGYVAPIEAKLDQLGIQHTCFYDVAPDPNLSSALKGAQAMRLFEPDCIIALGGGSAMDAGKIMWVMYEHPEVDFLDMAMRFMDIRKRVYTFPKMGEKAYFVAIPTSSGTGSEVTPFAVITDDRTGTKYPLADYELLPNMAIVDADNMMNQPRGLTSASGIDVLTHGLEAYASMMATDYTDGLALKSMKNVFDYLPRAYEYGAADPEARQKMAAVSYTHLTLPTKA
;
A
#
# COMPACT_ATOMS: atom_id res chain seq x y z
N ILE A 1 21.55 -31.72 5.55
CA ILE A 1 21.35 -33.02 4.88
C ILE A 1 19.98 -33.03 4.22
N CYS A 2 18.86 -32.82 4.93
CA CYS A 2 17.51 -32.87 4.34
C CYS A 2 17.27 -31.79 3.27
N ALA A 3 17.93 -30.65 3.34
CA ALA A 3 17.81 -29.57 2.36
C ALA A 3 18.81 -29.71 1.16
N SER A 4 19.60 -30.79 1.10
CA SER A 4 20.46 -31.03 -0.05
C SER A 4 19.70 -31.70 -1.19
N GLU A 5 20.18 -31.47 -2.41
CA GLU A 5 19.63 -32.08 -3.61
C GLU A 5 19.68 -33.60 -3.52
N GLN A 6 18.59 -34.28 -3.85
CA GLN A 6 18.48 -35.74 -3.90
C GLN A 6 18.56 -36.25 -5.36
N SER A 7 18.20 -35.42 -6.30
CA SER A 7 18.18 -35.70 -7.72
C SER A 7 18.39 -34.43 -8.54
N VAL A 8 18.84 -34.61 -9.76
CA VAL A 8 18.96 -33.53 -10.76
C VAL A 8 18.46 -34.03 -12.12
N THR A 9 17.60 -33.25 -12.75
CA THR A 9 17.10 -33.50 -14.10
C THR A 9 17.75 -32.50 -15.05
N VAL A 10 18.41 -32.96 -16.06
CA VAL A 10 19.23 -32.17 -16.99
C VAL A 10 18.69 -32.31 -18.40
N LEU A 11 18.55 -31.18 -19.12
CA LEU A 11 18.16 -31.21 -20.53
C LEU A 11 19.24 -31.82 -21.40
N ASP A 12 18.84 -32.67 -22.35
CA ASP A 12 19.77 -33.39 -23.26
C ASP A 12 20.76 -32.47 -23.94
N GLY A 13 20.33 -31.26 -24.34
CA GLY A 13 21.19 -30.31 -25.03
C GLY A 13 22.38 -29.79 -24.25
N ILE A 14 22.43 -29.98 -22.92
CA ILE A 14 23.52 -29.54 -22.02
C ILE A 14 24.01 -30.66 -21.11
N TYR A 15 23.52 -31.90 -21.31
CA TYR A 15 23.73 -33.00 -20.38
C TYR A 15 25.22 -33.32 -20.23
N ASP A 16 25.93 -33.48 -21.36
CA ASP A 16 27.35 -33.83 -21.36
C ASP A 16 28.23 -32.72 -20.73
N GLU A 17 27.87 -31.46 -20.94
CA GLU A 17 28.54 -30.33 -20.32
C GLU A 17 28.37 -30.32 -18.80
N VAL A 18 27.14 -30.53 -18.33
CA VAL A 18 26.85 -30.63 -16.91
C VAL A 18 27.52 -31.83 -16.27
N ARG A 19 27.49 -32.98 -16.92
CA ARG A 19 28.18 -34.19 -16.49
C ARG A 19 29.71 -33.97 -16.34
N ALA A 20 30.36 -33.40 -17.34
CA ALA A 20 31.78 -33.07 -17.29
C ALA A 20 32.12 -32.09 -16.15
N GLU A 21 31.23 -31.12 -15.89
CA GLU A 21 31.43 -30.17 -14.79
C GLU A 21 31.27 -30.81 -13.40
N PHE A 22 30.35 -31.77 -13.23
CA PHE A 22 30.27 -32.58 -12.02
C PHE A 22 31.55 -33.41 -11.80
N GLU A 23 32.06 -34.10 -12.84
CA GLU A 23 33.33 -34.86 -12.76
C GLU A 23 34.50 -33.94 -12.37
N ARG A 24 34.60 -32.79 -13.02
CA ARG A 24 35.66 -31.79 -12.74
C ARG A 24 35.63 -31.31 -11.30
N ARG A 25 34.44 -31.28 -10.67
CA ARG A 25 34.26 -30.85 -9.28
C ARG A 25 34.40 -31.94 -8.25
N GLY A 26 34.74 -33.16 -8.66
CA GLY A 26 35.02 -34.30 -7.78
C GLY A 26 33.81 -35.19 -7.51
N CYS A 27 32.82 -35.17 -8.40
CA CYS A 27 31.75 -36.17 -8.38
C CYS A 27 32.22 -37.45 -9.13
N TYR A 28 31.76 -38.58 -8.69
CA TYR A 28 32.05 -39.88 -9.31
C TYR A 28 30.77 -40.48 -9.90
N PHE A 29 30.76 -40.75 -11.19
CA PHE A 29 29.69 -41.40 -11.90
C PHE A 29 29.83 -42.92 -11.83
N LEU A 30 28.86 -43.59 -11.23
CA LEU A 30 28.83 -45.02 -11.04
C LEU A 30 28.67 -45.74 -12.39
N LYS A 31 29.46 -46.79 -12.61
CA LYS A 31 29.52 -47.50 -13.90
C LYS A 31 29.17 -48.97 -13.73
N GLY A 32 28.39 -49.49 -14.67
CA GLY A 32 28.09 -50.91 -14.73
C GLY A 32 27.50 -51.47 -13.41
N ASP A 33 28.16 -52.49 -12.83
CA ASP A 33 27.72 -53.11 -11.59
C ASP A 33 27.91 -52.26 -10.33
N GLU A 34 28.67 -51.16 -10.41
CA GLU A 34 28.80 -50.20 -9.30
C GLU A 34 27.45 -49.50 -8.98
N LEU A 35 26.66 -49.20 -10.04
CA LEU A 35 25.34 -48.61 -9.91
C LEU A 35 24.42 -49.53 -9.09
N ASP A 36 24.38 -50.84 -9.40
CA ASP A 36 23.57 -51.82 -8.69
C ASP A 36 24.03 -52.05 -7.25
N LYS A 37 25.31 -52.03 -7.00
CA LYS A 37 25.87 -52.13 -5.64
C LYS A 37 25.46 -50.94 -4.77
N VAL A 38 25.54 -49.75 -5.28
CA VAL A 38 25.13 -48.54 -4.56
C VAL A 38 23.58 -48.54 -4.41
N ARG A 39 22.83 -48.90 -5.46
CA ARG A 39 21.36 -49.03 -5.42
C ARG A 39 20.92 -49.88 -4.23
N HIS A 40 21.45 -51.09 -4.08
CA HIS A 40 21.13 -51.99 -2.98
C HIS A 40 21.63 -51.52 -1.59
N THR A 41 22.50 -50.49 -1.58
CA THR A 41 23.00 -49.89 -0.34
C THR A 41 22.12 -48.74 0.14
N ILE A 42 21.34 -48.11 -0.75
CA ILE A 42 20.45 -46.96 -0.42
C ILE A 42 19.31 -47.40 0.50
N LEU A 43 18.63 -48.49 0.15
CA LEU A 43 17.53 -49.04 0.93
C LEU A 43 17.88 -50.40 1.51
N ILE A 44 17.41 -50.68 2.74
CA ILE A 44 17.45 -51.98 3.38
C ILE A 44 16.02 -52.33 3.82
N ASN A 45 15.50 -53.43 3.29
CA ASN A 45 14.12 -53.89 3.56
C ASN A 45 13.07 -52.78 3.25
N GLY A 46 13.26 -52.03 2.19
CA GLY A 46 12.36 -50.96 1.75
C GLY A 46 12.45 -49.65 2.55
N ALA A 47 13.36 -49.54 3.51
CA ALA A 47 13.58 -48.35 4.30
C ALA A 47 15.00 -47.77 4.04
N LEU A 48 15.16 -46.45 4.19
CA LEU A 48 16.44 -45.78 4.05
C LEU A 48 17.49 -46.41 4.97
N ASN A 49 18.65 -46.77 4.40
CA ASN A 49 19.75 -47.31 5.17
C ASN A 49 20.37 -46.27 6.11
N ALA A 50 20.08 -46.40 7.41
CA ALA A 50 20.60 -45.47 8.43
C ALA A 50 22.12 -45.35 8.44
N LYS A 51 22.89 -46.34 7.91
CA LYS A 51 24.35 -46.33 7.89
C LYS A 51 24.93 -45.36 6.87
N ILE A 52 24.15 -44.92 5.85
CA ILE A 52 24.61 -43.96 4.85
C ILE A 52 24.28 -42.52 5.21
N VAL A 53 23.33 -42.29 6.11
CA VAL A 53 22.88 -40.96 6.48
C VAL A 53 24.01 -40.11 7.04
N GLY A 54 24.31 -39.00 6.37
CA GLY A 54 25.37 -38.06 6.79
C GLY A 54 26.80 -38.55 6.62
N GLN A 55 27.02 -39.69 5.94
CA GLN A 55 28.35 -40.23 5.66
C GLN A 55 28.96 -39.54 4.42
N SER A 56 30.29 -39.68 4.24
CA SER A 56 30.98 -39.23 3.03
C SER A 56 30.66 -40.15 1.86
N ALA A 57 30.81 -39.66 0.61
CA ALA A 57 30.64 -40.45 -0.59
C ALA A 57 31.58 -41.67 -0.61
N HIS A 58 32.84 -41.47 -0.20
CA HIS A 58 33.83 -42.55 -0.07
C HIS A 58 33.37 -43.65 0.93
N THR A 59 32.90 -43.27 2.12
CA THR A 59 32.40 -44.24 3.11
C THR A 59 31.21 -45.04 2.55
N ILE A 60 30.32 -44.40 1.82
CA ILE A 60 29.17 -45.07 1.20
C ILE A 60 29.59 -46.02 0.11
N ALA A 61 30.53 -45.62 -0.74
CA ALA A 61 31.11 -46.49 -1.75
C ALA A 61 31.79 -47.73 -1.14
N GLN A 62 32.54 -47.57 -0.05
CA GLN A 62 33.09 -48.71 0.69
C GLN A 62 32.01 -49.63 1.25
N LEU A 63 30.95 -49.09 1.80
CA LEU A 63 29.83 -49.90 2.29
C LEU A 63 29.12 -50.66 1.17
N ALA A 64 29.10 -50.11 -0.03
CA ALA A 64 28.56 -50.75 -1.23
C ALA A 64 29.57 -51.71 -1.91
N GLY A 65 30.82 -51.74 -1.48
CA GLY A 65 31.87 -52.55 -2.15
C GLY A 65 32.27 -51.99 -3.49
N VAL A 66 32.29 -50.65 -3.60
CA VAL A 66 32.73 -49.89 -4.78
C VAL A 66 34.01 -49.11 -4.42
N ASP A 67 35.02 -49.17 -5.30
CA ASP A 67 36.27 -48.45 -5.11
C ASP A 67 36.23 -47.09 -5.83
N VAL A 68 36.34 -46.03 -5.04
CA VAL A 68 36.34 -44.64 -5.53
C VAL A 68 37.46 -43.82 -4.89
N PRO A 69 37.96 -42.77 -5.51
CA PRO A 69 38.93 -41.88 -4.90
C PRO A 69 38.46 -41.34 -3.53
N GLU A 70 39.36 -41.20 -2.57
CA GLU A 70 39.07 -40.73 -1.22
C GLU A 70 38.47 -39.32 -1.22
N GLU A 71 38.90 -38.49 -2.15
CA GLU A 71 38.43 -37.11 -2.34
C GLU A 71 37.06 -37.00 -3.02
N THR A 72 36.42 -38.14 -3.39
CA THR A 72 35.08 -38.15 -4.01
C THR A 72 34.06 -37.44 -3.13
N LYS A 73 33.39 -36.42 -3.70
CA LYS A 73 32.43 -35.60 -2.97
C LYS A 73 31.01 -36.13 -3.04
N ILE A 74 30.62 -36.65 -4.21
CA ILE A 74 29.26 -37.14 -4.48
C ILE A 74 29.34 -38.36 -5.39
N LEU A 75 28.56 -39.38 -5.10
CA LEU A 75 28.30 -40.50 -6.01
C LEU A 75 27.08 -40.18 -6.87
N ILE A 76 27.20 -40.27 -8.19
CA ILE A 76 26.10 -39.99 -9.11
C ILE A 76 25.68 -41.28 -9.82
N GLY A 77 24.43 -41.64 -9.72
CA GLY A 77 23.76 -42.69 -10.50
C GLY A 77 22.98 -42.06 -11.66
N GLU A 78 23.38 -42.39 -12.90
CA GLU A 78 22.59 -42.06 -14.09
C GLU A 78 21.48 -43.10 -14.20
N VAL A 79 20.23 -42.66 -14.00
CA VAL A 79 19.04 -43.53 -13.95
C VAL A 79 17.90 -42.94 -14.79
N GLU A 80 17.01 -43.79 -15.28
CA GLU A 80 15.89 -43.36 -16.13
C GLU A 80 14.57 -43.25 -15.39
N SER A 81 14.30 -44.18 -14.48
CA SER A 81 13.05 -44.27 -13.77
C SER A 81 12.98 -43.32 -12.58
N VAL A 82 11.90 -42.53 -12.50
CA VAL A 82 11.56 -41.67 -11.36
C VAL A 82 10.56 -42.34 -10.40
N GLU A 83 10.21 -43.59 -10.64
CA GLU A 83 9.30 -44.37 -9.77
C GLU A 83 10.00 -44.85 -8.51
N LEU A 84 9.28 -45.00 -7.40
CA LEU A 84 9.83 -45.48 -6.14
C LEU A 84 10.32 -46.95 -6.18
N SER A 85 10.12 -47.64 -7.29
CA SER A 85 10.77 -48.93 -7.56
C SER A 85 12.25 -48.79 -7.90
N GLU A 86 12.72 -47.56 -8.21
CA GLU A 86 14.15 -47.21 -8.40
C GLU A 86 14.65 -46.59 -7.08
N GLU A 87 15.63 -47.22 -6.44
CA GLU A 87 16.14 -46.80 -5.14
C GLU A 87 16.79 -45.41 -5.19
N PHE A 88 17.37 -45.03 -6.34
CA PHE A 88 17.90 -43.67 -6.54
C PHE A 88 16.85 -42.58 -6.57
N ALA A 89 15.55 -42.91 -6.78
CA ALA A 89 14.46 -41.95 -6.73
C ALA A 89 14.07 -41.54 -5.30
N HIS A 90 14.44 -42.34 -4.31
CA HIS A 90 14.14 -42.05 -2.91
C HIS A 90 14.99 -40.92 -2.31
N GLU A 91 14.55 -40.39 -1.18
CA GLU A 91 15.37 -39.54 -0.31
C GLU A 91 16.53 -40.37 0.26
N LYS A 92 17.76 -39.86 0.13
CA LYS A 92 18.97 -40.60 0.50
C LYS A 92 19.71 -40.02 1.71
N LEU A 93 19.43 -38.78 2.07
CA LEU A 93 20.06 -38.02 3.17
C LEU A 93 21.61 -38.16 3.20
N SER A 94 22.22 -38.26 2.04
CA SER A 94 23.62 -38.59 1.85
C SER A 94 24.14 -38.02 0.53
N PRO A 95 25.47 -37.94 0.30
CA PRO A 95 26.02 -37.46 -0.95
C PRO A 95 25.94 -38.52 -2.09
N VAL A 96 24.71 -39.02 -2.29
CA VAL A 96 24.36 -39.90 -3.42
C VAL A 96 23.25 -39.19 -4.20
N LEU A 97 23.47 -38.91 -5.47
CA LEU A 97 22.62 -38.13 -6.34
C LEU A 97 22.12 -38.99 -7.50
N ALA A 98 20.81 -38.90 -7.80
CA ALA A 98 20.28 -39.41 -9.05
C ALA A 98 20.41 -38.35 -10.15
N MET A 99 20.82 -38.72 -11.35
CA MET A 99 20.85 -37.84 -12.50
C MET A 99 20.01 -38.39 -13.65
N TYR A 100 19.09 -37.55 -14.14
CA TYR A 100 18.10 -37.90 -15.16
C TYR A 100 18.28 -37.04 -16.40
N HIS A 101 18.04 -37.64 -17.55
CA HIS A 101 17.89 -36.96 -18.83
C HIS A 101 16.48 -36.35 -18.98
N ALA A 102 16.34 -35.27 -19.73
CA ALA A 102 15.10 -34.79 -20.24
C ALA A 102 15.27 -34.14 -21.60
N LYS A 103 14.39 -34.47 -22.56
CA LYS A 103 14.44 -33.92 -23.92
C LYS A 103 14.11 -32.43 -23.96
N ASP A 104 13.22 -31.97 -23.07
CA ASP A 104 12.74 -30.59 -23.00
C ASP A 104 12.37 -30.18 -21.57
N PHE A 105 12.00 -28.90 -21.42
CA PHE A 105 11.64 -28.34 -20.11
C PHE A 105 10.41 -29.01 -19.48
N ASP A 106 9.44 -29.41 -20.28
CA ASP A 106 8.20 -29.99 -19.77
C ASP A 106 8.42 -31.39 -19.23
N GLU A 107 9.22 -32.22 -19.92
CA GLU A 107 9.64 -33.52 -19.39
C GLU A 107 10.50 -33.38 -18.14
N ALA A 108 11.40 -32.40 -18.10
CA ALA A 108 12.19 -32.14 -16.89
C ALA A 108 11.31 -31.76 -15.72
N LEU A 109 10.26 -30.97 -15.98
CA LEU A 109 9.30 -30.54 -14.99
C LEU A 109 8.46 -31.74 -14.48
N ASP A 110 7.98 -32.60 -15.38
CA ASP A 110 7.23 -33.81 -15.01
C ASP A 110 8.03 -34.75 -14.11
N LYS A 111 9.31 -34.98 -14.47
CA LYS A 111 10.22 -35.79 -13.64
C LYS A 111 10.47 -35.16 -12.27
N ALA A 112 10.74 -33.85 -12.23
CA ALA A 112 11.00 -33.14 -10.99
C ALA A 112 9.76 -33.10 -10.06
N GLU A 113 8.57 -32.89 -10.60
CA GLU A 113 7.32 -32.93 -9.86
C GLU A 113 7.10 -34.28 -9.21
N LYS A 114 7.25 -35.37 -9.97
CA LYS A 114 7.10 -36.72 -9.45
C LYS A 114 8.08 -37.02 -8.33
N LEU A 115 9.35 -36.67 -8.51
CA LEU A 115 10.39 -36.87 -7.49
C LEU A 115 10.14 -36.04 -6.22
N VAL A 116 9.59 -34.83 -6.34
CA VAL A 116 9.21 -34.00 -5.19
C VAL A 116 8.02 -34.60 -4.47
N CYS A 117 6.98 -35.01 -5.20
CA CYS A 117 5.77 -35.58 -4.59
C CYS A 117 6.05 -36.90 -3.87
N ASP A 118 6.91 -37.74 -4.44
CA ASP A 118 7.18 -39.08 -3.90
C ASP A 118 8.27 -39.07 -2.80
N GLY A 119 9.28 -38.19 -2.90
CA GLY A 119 10.43 -38.23 -2.00
C GLY A 119 10.74 -36.96 -1.21
N GLY A 120 10.05 -35.87 -1.48
CA GLY A 120 10.38 -34.57 -0.86
C GLY A 120 9.19 -33.65 -0.69
N HIS A 121 8.00 -34.18 -0.58
CA HIS A 121 6.73 -33.46 -0.58
C HIS A 121 6.72 -32.30 0.41
N GLY A 122 6.51 -31.09 -0.11
CA GLY A 122 6.47 -29.84 0.67
C GLY A 122 7.84 -29.25 0.99
N HIS A 123 8.97 -29.90 0.67
CA HIS A 123 10.27 -29.43 1.13
C HIS A 123 10.84 -28.27 0.27
N THR A 124 11.67 -28.56 -0.70
CA THR A 124 12.37 -27.52 -1.49
C THR A 124 12.65 -28.04 -2.91
N ALA A 125 12.43 -27.20 -3.91
CA ALA A 125 12.79 -27.45 -5.29
C ALA A 125 13.66 -26.30 -5.85
N SER A 126 14.71 -26.64 -6.61
CA SER A 126 15.62 -25.69 -7.25
C SER A 126 15.48 -25.75 -8.76
N LEU A 127 15.50 -24.58 -9.40
CA LEU A 127 15.49 -24.46 -10.85
C LEU A 127 16.67 -23.59 -11.30
N TYR A 128 17.50 -24.11 -12.18
CA TYR A 128 18.59 -23.39 -12.84
C TYR A 128 18.15 -23.00 -14.25
N ILE A 129 17.96 -21.71 -14.48
CA ILE A 129 17.39 -21.18 -15.72
C ILE A 129 17.78 -19.72 -15.93
N HIS A 130 17.79 -19.27 -17.18
CA HIS A 130 18.01 -17.85 -17.45
C HIS A 130 16.92 -16.99 -16.84
N PRO A 131 17.23 -15.94 -16.05
CA PRO A 131 16.23 -15.16 -15.28
C PRO A 131 15.15 -14.46 -16.12
N ALA A 132 15.39 -14.26 -17.42
CA ALA A 132 14.41 -13.68 -18.33
C ALA A 132 13.25 -14.64 -18.69
N GLN A 133 13.41 -15.96 -18.47
CA GLN A 133 12.37 -16.95 -18.79
C GLN A 133 11.30 -17.05 -17.68
N LYS A 134 10.61 -15.92 -17.43
CA LYS A 134 9.64 -15.79 -16.34
C LYS A 134 8.48 -16.79 -16.40
N GLU A 135 7.98 -17.07 -17.60
CA GLU A 135 6.89 -18.05 -17.80
C GLU A 135 7.27 -19.44 -17.31
N LYS A 136 8.48 -19.90 -17.66
CA LYS A 136 8.96 -21.22 -17.21
C LYS A 136 9.23 -21.24 -15.70
N ILE A 137 9.75 -20.14 -15.14
CA ILE A 137 9.92 -20.00 -13.68
C ILE A 137 8.57 -20.11 -12.97
N MET A 138 7.56 -19.40 -13.45
CA MET A 138 6.21 -19.45 -12.86
C MET A 138 5.58 -20.83 -13.04
N LYS A 139 5.68 -21.44 -14.23
CA LYS A 139 5.18 -22.81 -14.47
C LYS A 139 5.80 -23.83 -13.52
N HIS A 140 7.12 -23.73 -13.28
CA HIS A 140 7.82 -24.58 -12.30
C HIS A 140 7.27 -24.31 -10.88
N ALA A 141 7.16 -23.04 -10.48
CA ALA A 141 6.72 -22.67 -9.13
C ALA A 141 5.27 -23.12 -8.84
N GLU A 142 4.39 -23.09 -9.84
CA GLU A 142 2.98 -23.50 -9.72
C GLU A 142 2.83 -25.03 -9.62
N ARG A 143 3.69 -25.78 -10.29
CA ARG A 143 3.61 -27.24 -10.33
C ARG A 143 4.28 -27.92 -9.15
N MET A 144 5.41 -27.36 -8.66
CA MET A 144 6.16 -27.99 -7.57
C MET A 144 5.41 -27.90 -6.25
N GLU A 145 5.02 -29.03 -5.71
CA GLU A 145 4.43 -29.14 -4.37
C GLU A 145 5.50 -29.03 -3.29
N ALA A 146 6.16 -27.87 -3.25
CA ALA A 146 7.23 -27.51 -2.32
C ALA A 146 7.02 -26.09 -1.74
N CYS A 147 7.25 -25.94 -0.46
CA CYS A 147 7.12 -24.63 0.22
C CYS A 147 8.23 -23.63 -0.14
N ARG A 148 9.33 -24.11 -0.69
CA ARG A 148 10.47 -23.29 -1.10
C ARG A 148 10.86 -23.59 -2.54
N ILE A 149 10.70 -22.60 -3.40
CA ILE A 149 11.16 -22.63 -4.77
C ILE A 149 12.37 -21.72 -4.89
N VAL A 150 13.51 -22.27 -5.25
CA VAL A 150 14.78 -21.52 -5.31
C VAL A 150 15.26 -21.45 -6.75
N ILE A 151 15.67 -20.28 -7.19
CA ILE A 151 16.09 -20.07 -8.58
C ILE A 151 17.58 -19.76 -8.62
N ASN A 152 18.32 -20.52 -9.44
CA ASN A 152 19.76 -20.38 -9.67
C ASN A 152 20.60 -20.43 -8.38
N THR A 153 20.19 -21.25 -7.43
CA THR A 153 20.91 -21.47 -6.18
C THR A 153 20.65 -22.90 -5.69
N PRO A 154 21.64 -23.52 -5.01
CA PRO A 154 21.44 -24.84 -4.41
C PRO A 154 20.30 -24.84 -3.38
N SER A 155 19.53 -25.92 -3.34
CA SER A 155 18.41 -26.04 -2.41
C SER A 155 18.88 -26.02 -0.95
N SER A 156 20.02 -26.60 -0.64
CA SER A 156 20.61 -26.57 0.69
C SER A 156 20.97 -25.16 1.16
N PHE A 157 21.46 -24.33 0.26
CA PHE A 157 21.85 -22.97 0.57
C PHE A 157 20.65 -22.02 0.58
N GLY A 158 19.82 -22.04 -0.46
CA GLY A 158 18.64 -21.19 -0.54
C GLY A 158 17.53 -21.59 0.43
N GLY A 159 17.30 -22.90 0.61
CA GLY A 159 16.21 -23.41 1.45
C GLY A 159 16.35 -23.10 2.92
N ILE A 160 17.57 -23.11 3.48
CA ILE A 160 17.78 -22.72 4.89
C ILE A 160 17.63 -21.22 5.16
N GLY A 161 17.53 -20.40 4.13
CA GLY A 161 17.24 -18.99 4.19
C GLY A 161 18.44 -18.08 4.35
N ASP A 162 18.25 -16.85 3.92
CA ASP A 162 19.21 -15.76 4.01
C ASP A 162 18.45 -14.45 3.82
N LEU A 163 18.39 -13.62 4.85
CA LEU A 163 17.67 -12.33 4.80
C LEU A 163 18.32 -11.31 3.86
N TYR A 164 19.59 -11.51 3.54
CA TYR A 164 20.35 -10.61 2.67
C TYR A 164 20.04 -10.85 1.17
N ASN A 165 20.16 -12.11 0.72
CA ASN A 165 20.00 -12.46 -0.69
C ASN A 165 18.57 -12.83 -1.07
N PHE A 166 17.85 -13.55 -0.20
CA PHE A 166 16.53 -14.15 -0.52
C PHE A 166 15.37 -13.55 0.25
N LYS A 167 15.61 -12.70 1.26
CA LYS A 167 14.59 -12.22 2.21
C LYS A 167 13.77 -13.35 2.86
N MET A 168 14.38 -14.52 2.97
CA MET A 168 13.83 -15.71 3.60
C MET A 168 14.50 -15.90 4.95
N ALA A 169 13.73 -15.99 6.01
CA ALA A 169 14.28 -16.14 7.36
C ALA A 169 15.19 -17.37 7.47
N PRO A 170 16.44 -17.24 7.94
CA PRO A 170 17.31 -18.38 8.12
C PRO A 170 16.78 -19.29 9.21
N SER A 171 16.80 -20.62 8.93
CA SER A 171 16.34 -21.63 9.87
C SER A 171 16.93 -22.99 9.55
N LEU A 172 17.15 -23.80 10.57
CA LEU A 172 17.49 -25.21 10.45
C LEU A 172 16.24 -26.12 10.55
N THR A 173 15.07 -25.54 10.83
CA THR A 173 13.80 -26.25 10.86
C THR A 173 12.90 -25.69 9.77
N LEU A 174 12.70 -26.50 8.71
CA LEU A 174 11.97 -26.09 7.52
C LEU A 174 10.57 -26.68 7.54
N GLY A 175 9.55 -25.82 7.59
CA GLY A 175 8.16 -26.24 7.46
C GLY A 175 7.86 -26.70 6.03
N CYS A 176 7.16 -27.82 5.88
CA CYS A 176 6.76 -28.38 4.59
C CYS A 176 5.26 -28.23 4.29
N GLY A 177 4.55 -27.44 5.09
CA GLY A 177 3.13 -27.16 4.91
C GLY A 177 2.24 -28.41 4.96
N THR A 178 1.06 -28.30 4.40
CA THR A 178 0.11 -29.41 4.33
C THR A 178 0.62 -30.56 3.47
N TRP A 179 1.40 -30.31 2.44
CA TRP A 179 2.04 -31.33 1.62
C TRP A 179 2.93 -32.26 2.45
N GLY A 180 3.73 -31.70 3.34
CA GLY A 180 4.59 -32.49 4.25
C GLY A 180 3.96 -32.83 5.59
N GLY A 181 2.64 -32.66 5.74
CA GLY A 181 1.93 -32.95 6.99
C GLY A 181 2.27 -31.99 8.15
N ASN A 182 2.74 -30.77 7.83
CA ASN A 182 3.13 -29.78 8.83
C ASN A 182 2.10 -28.65 8.97
N SER A 183 2.05 -28.01 10.13
CA SER A 183 1.26 -26.80 10.37
C SER A 183 1.94 -25.52 9.86
N VAL A 184 3.22 -25.58 9.47
CA VAL A 184 4.04 -24.45 9.06
C VAL A 184 4.56 -24.70 7.65
N SER A 185 4.40 -23.74 6.75
CA SER A 185 4.87 -23.77 5.36
C SER A 185 6.09 -22.89 5.09
N GLU A 186 6.73 -22.37 6.12
CA GLU A 186 7.87 -21.47 6.03
C GLU A 186 9.03 -21.89 6.93
N ASN A 187 10.14 -21.18 6.84
CA ASN A 187 11.29 -21.39 7.71
C ASN A 187 10.92 -21.05 9.16
N VAL A 188 11.03 -22.02 10.06
CA VAL A 188 10.59 -21.88 11.45
C VAL A 188 11.52 -20.93 12.21
N GLY A 189 10.95 -19.93 12.83
CA GLY A 189 11.67 -18.92 13.62
C GLY A 189 10.92 -18.59 14.91
N VAL A 190 11.43 -17.58 15.62
CA VAL A 190 10.91 -17.15 16.93
C VAL A 190 9.39 -16.86 16.90
N LYS A 191 8.88 -16.30 15.79
CA LYS A 191 7.45 -16.01 15.65
C LYS A 191 6.53 -17.22 15.83
N HIS A 192 7.03 -18.43 15.55
CA HIS A 192 6.26 -19.69 15.69
C HIS A 192 6.20 -20.19 17.13
N LEU A 193 7.03 -19.62 18.02
CA LEU A 193 7.02 -19.89 19.45
C LEU A 193 6.18 -18.88 20.23
N LEU A 194 5.66 -17.84 19.56
CA LEU A 194 4.86 -16.80 20.17
C LEU A 194 3.37 -17.15 20.11
N ASN A 195 2.69 -17.01 21.23
CA ASN A 195 1.24 -17.04 21.26
C ASN A 195 0.70 -15.66 20.88
N VAL A 196 0.11 -15.53 19.71
CA VAL A 196 -0.54 -14.30 19.27
C VAL A 196 -1.95 -14.25 19.83
N LYS A 197 -2.26 -13.22 20.61
CA LYS A 197 -3.62 -12.94 21.09
C LYS A 197 -4.24 -11.89 20.18
N THR A 198 -5.41 -12.18 19.63
CA THR A 198 -6.21 -11.22 18.87
C THR A 198 -7.20 -10.55 19.83
N VAL A 199 -7.10 -9.23 19.94
CA VAL A 199 -8.11 -8.42 20.62
C VAL A 199 -9.04 -7.88 19.54
N ALA A 200 -10.28 -8.36 19.50
CA ALA A 200 -11.30 -7.92 18.56
C ALA A 200 -12.33 -7.06 19.31
N GLU A 201 -12.40 -5.80 18.94
CA GLU A 201 -13.42 -4.87 19.42
C GLU A 201 -14.54 -4.79 18.39
N ARG A 202 -15.80 -4.92 18.86
CA ARG A 202 -16.96 -4.77 17.98
C ARG A 202 -17.03 -3.34 17.48
N ARG A 203 -17.05 -3.14 16.17
CA ARG A 203 -17.35 -1.85 15.56
C ARG A 203 -18.85 -1.60 15.67
N GLU A 204 -19.21 -0.43 16.19
CA GLU A 204 -20.60 0.01 16.14
C GLU A 204 -20.94 0.41 14.70
N ASN A 205 -22.03 -0.13 14.18
CA ASN A 205 -22.52 0.15 12.83
C ASN A 205 -23.42 1.41 12.82
N MET A 206 -23.05 2.45 13.54
CA MET A 206 -23.75 3.73 13.42
C MET A 206 -23.17 4.50 12.24
N LEU A 207 -23.90 4.52 11.14
CA LEU A 207 -23.60 5.33 9.98
C LEU A 207 -24.27 6.69 10.15
N TRP A 208 -23.48 7.75 10.09
CA TRP A 208 -23.95 9.12 10.11
C TRP A 208 -22.99 10.00 9.34
N PHE A 209 -23.47 11.09 8.78
CA PHE A 209 -22.64 12.12 8.18
C PHE A 209 -22.97 13.49 8.76
N ARG A 210 -22.00 14.40 8.71
CA ARG A 210 -22.14 15.77 9.15
C ARG A 210 -21.73 16.69 8.01
N ALA A 211 -22.53 17.72 7.76
CA ALA A 211 -22.27 18.77 6.79
C ALA A 211 -22.10 20.11 7.51
N PRO A 212 -21.55 21.15 6.87
CA PRO A 212 -21.59 22.51 7.39
C PRO A 212 -23.02 22.90 7.79
N GLN A 213 -23.14 23.73 8.81
CA GLN A 213 -24.46 24.21 9.27
C GLN A 213 -25.22 24.93 8.15
N LYS A 214 -24.47 25.62 7.24
CA LYS A 214 -25.02 26.29 6.07
C LYS A 214 -24.11 26.14 4.89
N VAL A 215 -24.68 25.89 3.71
CA VAL A 215 -24.00 25.89 2.42
C VAL A 215 -24.76 26.84 1.49
N TYR A 216 -24.14 27.98 1.18
CA TYR A 216 -24.62 28.87 0.13
C TYR A 216 -24.09 28.37 -1.21
N PHE A 217 -24.98 28.17 -2.15
CA PHE A 217 -24.63 27.61 -3.45
C PHE A 217 -25.40 28.31 -4.58
N LYS A 218 -24.76 29.23 -5.24
CA LYS A 218 -25.20 29.85 -6.51
C LYS A 218 -24.19 30.88 -6.96
N LYS A 219 -24.04 31.06 -8.27
CA LYS A 219 -23.31 32.22 -8.83
C LYS A 219 -23.81 33.53 -8.24
N GLY A 220 -22.93 34.37 -7.68
CA GLY A 220 -23.26 35.62 -7.04
C GLY A 220 -23.87 35.50 -5.63
N CYS A 221 -23.73 34.37 -4.95
CA CYS A 221 -24.27 34.21 -3.58
C CYS A 221 -23.37 34.77 -2.48
N MET A 222 -22.08 35.01 -2.75
CA MET A 222 -21.11 35.44 -1.73
C MET A 222 -21.53 36.72 -1.00
N PRO A 223 -21.95 37.82 -1.65
CA PRO A 223 -22.39 39.04 -0.93
C PRO A 223 -23.58 38.79 0.01
N VAL A 224 -24.54 37.95 -0.41
CA VAL A 224 -25.72 37.60 0.41
C VAL A 224 -25.30 36.78 1.62
N ALA A 225 -24.42 35.80 1.44
CA ALA A 225 -23.91 34.96 2.53
C ALA A 225 -23.11 35.79 3.55
N LEU A 226 -22.29 36.71 3.08
CA LEU A 226 -21.51 37.62 3.96
C LEU A 226 -22.39 38.61 4.74
N ASP A 227 -23.56 39.06 4.18
CA ASP A 227 -24.52 39.90 4.92
C ASP A 227 -24.93 39.25 6.22
N GLU A 228 -25.08 37.93 6.25
CA GLU A 228 -25.50 37.21 7.43
C GLU A 228 -24.53 37.34 8.60
N LEU A 229 -23.20 37.46 8.31
CA LEU A 229 -22.18 37.61 9.34
C LEU A 229 -22.39 38.84 10.21
N GLY A 230 -22.76 39.96 9.58
CA GLY A 230 -23.07 41.21 10.30
C GLY A 230 -24.52 41.29 10.80
N THR A 231 -25.48 41.06 9.89
CA THR A 231 -26.92 41.36 10.17
C THR A 231 -27.60 40.34 11.08
N VAL A 232 -27.20 39.05 10.98
CA VAL A 232 -27.83 37.95 11.75
C VAL A 232 -26.90 37.49 12.87
N MET A 233 -25.61 37.28 12.59
CA MET A 233 -24.69 36.72 13.57
C MET A 233 -23.97 37.77 14.42
N GLY A 234 -24.03 39.04 14.03
CA GLY A 234 -23.44 40.17 14.79
C GLY A 234 -21.92 40.10 14.92
N LYS A 235 -21.24 39.49 13.95
CA LYS A 235 -19.75 39.37 13.94
C LYS A 235 -19.12 40.75 13.85
N LYS A 236 -17.95 40.93 14.51
CA LYS A 236 -17.28 42.21 14.64
C LYS A 236 -15.89 42.24 14.07
N LYS A 237 -15.17 41.11 14.11
CA LYS A 237 -13.78 41.00 13.69
C LYS A 237 -13.57 39.80 12.78
N CYS A 238 -13.23 39.99 11.54
CA CYS A 238 -13.04 38.94 10.57
C CYS A 238 -11.56 38.79 10.17
N PHE A 239 -11.02 37.57 10.28
CA PHE A 239 -9.66 37.26 9.82
C PHE A 239 -9.75 36.45 8.52
N ILE A 240 -9.18 37.02 7.45
CA ILE A 240 -9.20 36.39 6.12
C ILE A 240 -7.90 35.60 5.94
N VAL A 241 -8.01 34.33 5.53
CA VAL A 241 -6.86 33.46 5.19
C VAL A 241 -6.91 33.15 3.71
N THR A 242 -5.81 33.42 2.99
CA THR A 242 -5.72 33.17 1.55
C THR A 242 -4.25 32.99 1.13
N ASP A 243 -4.02 32.78 -0.16
CA ASP A 243 -2.67 32.77 -0.73
C ASP A 243 -2.30 34.10 -1.40
N THR A 244 -0.99 34.26 -1.66
CA THR A 244 -0.45 35.46 -2.28
C THR A 244 -1.03 35.74 -3.67
N PHE A 245 -1.33 34.68 -4.45
CA PHE A 245 -1.87 34.85 -5.80
C PHE A 245 -3.27 35.47 -5.76
N LEU A 246 -4.16 34.90 -4.97
CA LEU A 246 -5.53 35.37 -4.83
C LEU A 246 -5.60 36.79 -4.26
N TYR A 247 -4.75 37.10 -3.27
CA TYR A 247 -4.67 38.43 -2.69
C TYR A 247 -4.23 39.46 -3.74
N LYS A 248 -3.13 39.22 -4.46
CA LYS A 248 -2.60 40.15 -5.48
C LYS A 248 -3.51 40.30 -6.69
N ASN A 249 -4.32 39.31 -7.01
CA ASN A 249 -5.25 39.36 -8.15
C ASN A 249 -6.65 39.83 -7.77
N GLY A 250 -6.84 40.40 -6.57
CA GLY A 250 -8.05 41.07 -6.17
C GLY A 250 -9.24 40.18 -5.77
N TYR A 251 -9.05 38.90 -5.55
CA TYR A 251 -10.12 38.00 -5.11
C TYR A 251 -10.63 38.31 -3.68
N VAL A 252 -9.79 38.91 -2.85
CA VAL A 252 -10.12 39.32 -1.49
C VAL A 252 -10.94 40.60 -1.45
N ALA A 253 -10.70 41.51 -2.39
CA ALA A 253 -11.29 42.84 -2.39
C ALA A 253 -12.83 42.88 -2.29
N PRO A 254 -13.62 42.00 -2.96
CA PRO A 254 -15.07 41.97 -2.79
C PRO A 254 -15.49 41.59 -1.37
N ILE A 255 -14.71 40.74 -0.68
CA ILE A 255 -14.98 40.33 0.70
C ILE A 255 -14.70 41.51 1.63
N GLU A 256 -13.52 42.14 1.50
CA GLU A 256 -13.12 43.32 2.29
C GLU A 256 -14.14 44.44 2.16
N ALA A 257 -14.51 44.79 0.92
CA ALA A 257 -15.53 45.82 0.65
C ALA A 257 -16.88 45.50 1.30
N LYS A 258 -17.28 44.21 1.34
CA LYS A 258 -18.51 43.80 1.99
C LYS A 258 -18.41 43.84 3.50
N LEU A 259 -17.27 43.47 4.08
CA LEU A 259 -17.04 43.58 5.52
C LEU A 259 -16.99 45.03 5.97
N ASP A 260 -16.39 45.95 5.17
CA ASP A 260 -16.43 47.39 5.41
C ASP A 260 -17.84 47.94 5.40
N GLN A 261 -18.68 47.56 4.42
CA GLN A 261 -20.09 47.92 4.35
C GLN A 261 -20.86 47.50 5.60
N LEU A 262 -20.48 46.36 6.18
CA LEU A 262 -21.11 45.80 7.40
C LEU A 262 -20.54 46.36 8.70
N GLY A 263 -19.48 47.21 8.61
CA GLY A 263 -18.77 47.71 9.77
C GLY A 263 -18.00 46.67 10.56
N ILE A 264 -17.57 45.57 9.89
CA ILE A 264 -16.83 44.47 10.48
C ILE A 264 -15.32 44.76 10.28
N GLN A 265 -14.56 44.88 11.36
CA GLN A 265 -13.12 45.03 11.28
C GLN A 265 -12.51 43.78 10.64
N HIS A 266 -11.56 43.94 9.74
CA HIS A 266 -10.92 42.79 9.09
C HIS A 266 -9.41 42.96 8.92
N THR A 267 -8.74 41.85 8.76
CA THR A 267 -7.34 41.74 8.35
C THR A 267 -7.14 40.51 7.50
N CYS A 268 -6.12 40.50 6.66
CA CYS A 268 -5.87 39.40 5.73
C CYS A 268 -4.46 38.81 5.93
N PHE A 269 -4.40 37.52 6.14
CA PHE A 269 -3.19 36.71 6.10
C PHE A 269 -3.14 35.99 4.74
N TYR A 270 -2.19 36.39 3.90
CA TYR A 270 -2.07 35.90 2.51
C TYR A 270 -0.76 35.14 2.22
N ASP A 271 -0.07 34.70 3.27
CA ASP A 271 1.20 33.94 3.16
C ASP A 271 0.98 32.44 3.29
N VAL A 272 -0.07 31.91 2.63
CA VAL A 272 -0.30 30.47 2.56
C VAL A 272 0.37 29.89 1.33
N ALA A 273 1.24 28.92 1.52
CA ALA A 273 1.91 28.21 0.42
C ALA A 273 0.94 27.23 -0.28
N PRO A 274 1.19 26.89 -1.57
CA PRO A 274 0.40 25.87 -2.29
C PRO A 274 0.36 24.51 -1.62
N ASP A 275 1.40 24.15 -0.86
CA ASP A 275 1.45 22.98 0.02
C ASP A 275 1.58 23.50 1.45
N PRO A 276 0.46 23.64 2.18
CA PRO A 276 0.46 24.34 3.44
C PRO A 276 1.31 23.63 4.47
N ASN A 277 2.19 24.40 5.12
CA ASN A 277 3.08 23.86 6.13
C ASN A 277 2.74 24.36 7.54
N LEU A 278 3.20 23.60 8.52
CA LEU A 278 2.93 23.85 9.93
C LEU A 278 3.46 25.22 10.38
N SER A 279 4.65 25.63 9.90
CA SER A 279 5.24 26.92 10.25
C SER A 279 4.38 28.10 9.80
N SER A 280 3.79 28.04 8.60
CA SER A 280 2.84 29.07 8.11
C SER A 280 1.55 29.09 8.94
N ALA A 281 1.02 27.91 9.27
CA ALA A 281 -0.17 27.82 10.12
C ALA A 281 0.07 28.41 11.52
N LEU A 282 1.24 28.15 12.12
CA LEU A 282 1.61 28.73 13.42
C LEU A 282 1.71 30.26 13.36
N LYS A 283 2.31 30.83 12.28
CA LYS A 283 2.36 32.29 12.07
C LYS A 283 0.96 32.89 11.95
N GLY A 284 0.09 32.27 11.16
CA GLY A 284 -1.30 32.70 11.01
C GLY A 284 -2.08 32.64 12.33
N ALA A 285 -1.94 31.58 13.09
CA ALA A 285 -2.55 31.45 14.41
C ALA A 285 -2.03 32.50 15.41
N GLN A 286 -0.75 32.87 15.32
CA GLN A 286 -0.20 33.97 16.12
C GLN A 286 -0.80 35.32 15.72
N ALA A 287 -0.96 35.57 14.43
CA ALA A 287 -1.63 36.75 13.94
C ALA A 287 -3.10 36.82 14.37
N MET A 288 -3.81 35.70 14.35
CA MET A 288 -5.18 35.59 14.88
C MET A 288 -5.23 35.94 16.37
N ARG A 289 -4.29 35.46 17.17
CA ARG A 289 -4.24 35.77 18.62
C ARG A 289 -4.04 37.28 18.90
N LEU A 290 -3.32 37.97 18.02
CA LEU A 290 -3.13 39.43 18.15
C LEU A 290 -4.36 40.21 17.69
N PHE A 291 -5.07 39.72 16.70
CA PHE A 291 -6.25 40.37 16.14
C PHE A 291 -7.55 40.03 16.89
N GLU A 292 -7.61 38.82 17.49
CA GLU A 292 -8.77 38.28 18.22
C GLU A 292 -10.07 38.25 17.39
N PRO A 293 -10.09 37.52 16.25
CA PRO A 293 -11.27 37.43 15.41
C PRO A 293 -12.40 36.61 16.07
N ASP A 294 -13.64 37.02 15.81
CA ASP A 294 -14.84 36.22 16.07
C ASP A 294 -15.41 35.54 14.82
N CYS A 295 -14.75 35.78 13.66
CA CYS A 295 -15.02 35.13 12.40
C CYS A 295 -13.70 34.91 11.63
N ILE A 296 -13.57 33.77 11.00
CA ILE A 296 -12.47 33.41 10.11
C ILE A 296 -13.03 33.09 8.74
N ILE A 297 -12.52 33.71 7.68
CA ILE A 297 -12.86 33.41 6.29
C ILE A 297 -11.65 32.82 5.60
N ALA A 298 -11.73 31.55 5.20
CA ALA A 298 -10.71 30.92 4.37
C ALA A 298 -11.14 30.96 2.89
N LEU A 299 -10.44 31.79 2.09
CA LEU A 299 -10.69 31.96 0.67
C LEU A 299 -9.58 31.28 -0.13
N GLY A 300 -9.91 30.29 -0.97
CA GLY A 300 -8.93 29.68 -1.86
C GLY A 300 -9.23 28.26 -2.28
N GLY A 301 -8.20 27.56 -2.73
CA GLY A 301 -8.23 26.12 -2.93
C GLY A 301 -8.07 25.36 -1.61
N GLY A 302 -7.92 24.03 -1.69
CA GLY A 302 -7.73 23.18 -0.51
C GLY A 302 -6.64 23.69 0.43
N SER A 303 -5.50 24.13 -0.10
CA SER A 303 -4.37 24.63 0.70
C SER A 303 -4.72 25.78 1.64
N ALA A 304 -5.43 26.78 1.13
CA ALA A 304 -5.83 27.94 1.93
C ALA A 304 -6.87 27.57 3.00
N MET A 305 -7.83 26.70 2.65
CA MET A 305 -8.87 26.24 3.57
C MET A 305 -8.27 25.31 4.64
N ASP A 306 -7.39 24.40 4.29
CA ASP A 306 -6.73 23.50 5.22
C ASP A 306 -5.82 24.25 6.20
N ALA A 307 -4.99 25.18 5.69
CA ALA A 307 -4.22 26.07 6.54
C ALA A 307 -5.12 26.86 7.50
N GLY A 308 -6.22 27.42 6.99
CA GLY A 308 -7.20 28.14 7.78
C GLY A 308 -7.80 27.30 8.92
N LYS A 309 -8.15 26.03 8.66
CA LYS A 309 -8.66 25.11 9.67
C LYS A 309 -7.62 24.85 10.77
N ILE A 310 -6.35 24.62 10.40
CA ILE A 310 -5.30 24.42 11.40
C ILE A 310 -5.04 25.68 12.20
N MET A 311 -4.99 26.85 11.54
CA MET A 311 -4.88 28.15 12.23
C MET A 311 -6.03 28.35 13.21
N TRP A 312 -7.25 27.98 12.82
CA TRP A 312 -8.44 28.06 13.66
C TRP A 312 -8.30 27.21 14.94
N VAL A 313 -7.88 25.93 14.80
CA VAL A 313 -7.62 25.06 15.96
C VAL A 313 -6.59 25.68 16.88
N MET A 314 -5.45 26.10 16.34
CA MET A 314 -4.34 26.67 17.13
C MET A 314 -4.69 28.05 17.74
N TYR A 315 -5.65 28.75 17.18
CA TYR A 315 -6.17 29.99 17.74
C TYR A 315 -7.13 29.76 18.90
N GLU A 316 -8.09 28.84 18.73
CA GLU A 316 -9.06 28.52 19.78
C GLU A 316 -8.45 27.73 20.94
N HIS A 317 -7.53 26.81 20.61
CA HIS A 317 -6.92 25.83 21.52
C HIS A 317 -5.40 25.85 21.42
N PRO A 318 -4.73 26.88 21.93
CA PRO A 318 -3.27 27.00 21.86
C PRO A 318 -2.52 25.94 22.70
N GLU A 319 -3.23 25.24 23.58
CA GLU A 319 -2.72 24.14 24.39
C GLU A 319 -2.55 22.83 23.63
N VAL A 320 -3.14 22.70 22.44
CA VAL A 320 -3.17 21.45 21.68
C VAL A 320 -1.82 21.20 21.02
N ASP A 321 -1.27 20.02 21.21
CA ASP A 321 -0.09 19.57 20.47
C ASP A 321 -0.47 19.07 19.07
N PHE A 322 0.28 19.53 18.06
CA PHE A 322 0.05 19.14 16.67
C PHE A 322 0.21 17.62 16.47
N LEU A 323 1.20 17.00 17.12
CA LEU A 323 1.47 15.58 16.94
C LEU A 323 0.35 14.70 17.53
N ASP A 324 -0.31 15.17 18.57
CA ASP A 324 -1.49 14.48 19.13
C ASP A 324 -2.65 14.50 18.14
N MET A 325 -2.89 15.65 17.49
CA MET A 325 -3.90 15.77 16.43
C MET A 325 -3.56 14.94 15.19
N ALA A 326 -2.27 14.84 14.88
CA ALA A 326 -1.75 14.11 13.73
C ALA A 326 -1.63 12.61 13.98
N MET A 327 -1.97 12.12 15.17
CA MET A 327 -1.99 10.70 15.47
C MET A 327 -2.96 9.97 14.54
N ARG A 328 -2.52 8.80 14.10
CA ARG A 328 -3.25 7.97 13.14
C ARG A 328 -4.69 7.78 13.55
N PHE A 329 -5.59 8.22 12.71
CA PHE A 329 -6.97 7.80 12.80
C PHE A 329 -7.21 6.69 11.77
N MET A 330 -7.80 5.60 12.25
CA MET A 330 -8.26 4.50 11.40
C MET A 330 -9.74 4.70 11.03
N ASP A 331 -10.46 5.41 11.86
CA ASP A 331 -11.88 5.71 11.74
C ASP A 331 -12.16 6.99 12.54
N ILE A 332 -12.61 8.03 11.87
CA ILE A 332 -12.98 9.32 12.49
C ILE A 332 -14.00 9.18 13.65
N ARG A 333 -14.73 8.08 13.67
CA ARG A 333 -15.69 7.73 14.73
C ARG A 333 -15.02 7.07 15.94
N LYS A 334 -13.81 6.52 15.78
CA LYS A 334 -13.02 5.86 16.82
C LYS A 334 -11.86 6.76 17.21
N ARG A 335 -12.12 7.71 18.06
CA ARG A 335 -11.13 8.70 18.45
C ARG A 335 -10.06 8.08 19.36
N VAL A 336 -8.81 8.07 18.88
CA VAL A 336 -7.64 7.84 19.74
C VAL A 336 -7.29 9.12 20.49
N TYR A 337 -7.47 10.27 19.83
CA TYR A 337 -7.34 11.61 20.39
C TYR A 337 -8.72 12.30 20.38
N THR A 338 -9.11 12.93 21.49
CA THR A 338 -10.34 13.71 21.55
C THR A 338 -10.05 15.11 21.07
N PHE A 339 -10.55 15.46 19.88
CA PHE A 339 -10.44 16.81 19.35
C PHE A 339 -11.19 17.79 20.25
N PRO A 340 -10.64 18.97 20.50
CA PRO A 340 -11.34 20.00 21.26
C PRO A 340 -12.57 20.49 20.49
N LYS A 341 -13.56 20.99 21.19
CA LYS A 341 -14.75 21.56 20.58
C LYS A 341 -14.40 22.88 19.89
N MET A 342 -14.78 23.00 18.62
CA MET A 342 -14.46 24.13 17.79
C MET A 342 -15.64 25.10 17.63
N GLY A 343 -15.33 26.36 17.29
CA GLY A 343 -16.34 27.37 16.97
C GLY A 343 -16.87 28.18 18.18
N GLU A 344 -16.20 28.09 19.32
CA GLU A 344 -16.58 28.87 20.51
C GLU A 344 -16.02 30.30 20.46
N LYS A 345 -14.81 30.49 19.93
CA LYS A 345 -14.21 31.83 19.77
C LYS A 345 -14.52 32.44 18.41
N ALA A 346 -14.39 31.65 17.34
CA ALA A 346 -14.53 32.16 15.97
C ALA A 346 -15.38 31.23 15.10
N TYR A 347 -16.30 31.82 14.35
CA TYR A 347 -17.10 31.17 13.33
C TYR A 347 -16.28 30.97 12.05
N PHE A 348 -16.17 29.76 11.53
CA PHE A 348 -15.34 29.45 10.38
C PHE A 348 -16.17 29.39 9.09
N VAL A 349 -15.78 30.22 8.12
CA VAL A 349 -16.38 30.30 6.79
C VAL A 349 -15.39 29.85 5.75
N ALA A 350 -15.72 28.92 4.88
CA ALA A 350 -14.89 28.46 3.78
C ALA A 350 -15.46 28.92 2.43
N ILE A 351 -14.63 29.52 1.60
CA ILE A 351 -15.00 30.05 0.27
C ILE A 351 -14.04 29.45 -0.77
N PRO A 352 -14.44 28.41 -1.50
CA PRO A 352 -13.59 27.79 -2.50
C PRO A 352 -13.43 28.67 -3.76
N THR A 353 -12.23 28.62 -4.35
CA THR A 353 -11.89 29.24 -5.65
C THR A 353 -11.54 28.21 -6.72
N SER A 354 -11.59 26.92 -6.38
CA SER A 354 -11.41 25.80 -7.28
C SER A 354 -12.48 24.73 -7.04
N SER A 355 -12.83 24.02 -8.11
CA SER A 355 -13.83 22.95 -8.07
C SER A 355 -13.13 21.61 -7.98
N GLY A 356 -12.98 21.01 -6.80
CA GLY A 356 -12.31 19.72 -6.70
C GLY A 356 -12.11 19.22 -5.28
N THR A 357 -11.36 19.92 -4.47
CA THR A 357 -10.92 19.41 -3.16
C THR A 357 -12.01 19.24 -2.12
N GLY A 358 -13.13 19.99 -2.24
CA GLY A 358 -14.24 19.93 -1.28
C GLY A 358 -13.88 20.30 0.17
N SER A 359 -12.74 20.95 0.40
CA SER A 359 -12.31 21.29 1.77
C SER A 359 -13.30 22.18 2.50
N GLU A 360 -14.14 22.94 1.77
CA GLU A 360 -15.21 23.77 2.34
C GLU A 360 -16.34 22.98 3.03
N VAL A 361 -16.44 21.69 2.73
CA VAL A 361 -17.49 20.80 3.29
C VAL A 361 -16.92 19.57 3.99
N THR A 362 -15.59 19.47 4.14
CA THR A 362 -14.94 18.29 4.72
C THR A 362 -14.44 18.50 6.15
N PRO A 363 -14.43 17.45 6.97
CA PRO A 363 -13.81 17.45 8.29
C PRO A 363 -12.29 17.20 8.23
N PHE A 364 -11.66 17.43 7.08
CA PHE A 364 -10.24 17.16 6.85
C PHE A 364 -9.42 18.42 6.70
N ALA A 365 -8.15 18.35 7.09
CA ALA A 365 -7.12 19.30 6.74
C ALA A 365 -5.79 18.57 6.52
N VAL A 366 -5.15 18.79 5.39
CA VAL A 366 -3.84 18.22 5.08
C VAL A 366 -2.77 19.28 5.28
N ILE A 367 -1.78 18.98 6.10
CA ILE A 367 -0.69 19.92 6.39
C ILE A 367 0.67 19.19 6.40
N THR A 368 1.70 19.85 5.91
CA THR A 368 3.06 19.34 5.91
C THR A 368 3.81 19.83 7.14
N ASP A 369 4.35 18.93 7.94
CA ASP A 369 5.35 19.29 8.95
C ASP A 369 6.68 19.56 8.23
N ASP A 370 7.02 20.83 8.09
CA ASP A 370 8.20 21.30 7.38
C ASP A 370 9.53 20.93 8.06
N ARG A 371 9.50 20.48 9.32
CA ARG A 371 10.67 19.96 10.03
C ARG A 371 11.04 18.55 9.56
N THR A 372 10.05 17.75 9.18
CA THR A 372 10.23 16.35 8.77
C THR A 372 9.92 16.08 7.30
N GLY A 373 9.27 17.05 6.61
CA GLY A 373 8.74 16.87 5.25
C GLY A 373 7.55 15.93 5.18
N THR A 374 6.97 15.53 6.30
CA THR A 374 5.86 14.57 6.34
C THR A 374 4.52 15.28 6.23
N LYS A 375 3.64 14.76 5.35
CA LYS A 375 2.26 15.21 5.23
C LYS A 375 1.36 14.46 6.22
N TYR A 376 0.59 15.23 6.96
CA TYR A 376 -0.37 14.70 7.93
C TYR A 376 -1.80 15.06 7.51
N PRO A 377 -2.64 14.08 7.22
CA PRO A 377 -4.08 14.28 7.09
C PRO A 377 -4.70 14.30 8.48
N LEU A 378 -5.14 15.47 8.93
CA LEU A 378 -5.92 15.60 10.16
C LEU A 378 -7.40 15.42 9.82
N ALA A 379 -8.11 14.69 10.65
CA ALA A 379 -9.53 14.43 10.44
C ALA A 379 -10.28 14.39 11.76
N ASP A 380 -11.16 15.32 11.92
CA ASP A 380 -12.20 15.30 12.94
C ASP A 380 -13.36 16.18 12.48
N TYR A 381 -14.59 15.82 12.85
CA TYR A 381 -15.77 16.61 12.53
C TYR A 381 -15.77 18.02 13.15
N GLU A 382 -14.92 18.28 14.12
CA GLU A 382 -14.70 19.63 14.66
C GLU A 382 -13.95 20.54 13.67
N LEU A 383 -13.23 19.99 12.68
CA LEU A 383 -12.62 20.75 11.59
C LEU A 383 -13.60 21.14 10.47
N LEU A 384 -14.84 20.67 10.53
CA LEU A 384 -15.83 20.98 9.53
C LEU A 384 -16.19 22.48 9.60
N PRO A 385 -16.11 23.23 8.48
CA PRO A 385 -16.51 24.63 8.44
C PRO A 385 -17.96 24.83 8.94
N ASN A 386 -18.19 25.91 9.64
CA ASN A 386 -19.55 26.25 10.07
C ASN A 386 -20.40 26.70 8.86
N MET A 387 -19.80 27.41 7.90
CA MET A 387 -20.45 27.87 6.68
C MET A 387 -19.56 27.64 5.48
N ALA A 388 -20.13 27.15 4.38
CA ALA A 388 -19.48 27.09 3.07
C ALA A 388 -20.19 28.06 2.11
N ILE A 389 -19.42 28.85 1.34
CA ILE A 389 -19.96 29.76 0.32
C ILE A 389 -19.39 29.35 -1.03
N VAL A 390 -20.16 28.55 -1.77
CA VAL A 390 -19.76 27.99 -3.07
C VAL A 390 -20.31 28.90 -4.17
N ASP A 391 -19.59 29.99 -4.42
CA ASP A 391 -19.91 30.97 -5.46
C ASP A 391 -19.09 30.70 -6.73
N ALA A 392 -19.79 30.35 -7.81
CA ALA A 392 -19.13 30.05 -9.08
C ALA A 392 -18.36 31.25 -9.66
N ASP A 393 -18.68 32.47 -9.29
CA ASP A 393 -17.90 33.66 -9.73
C ASP A 393 -16.43 33.56 -9.32
N ASN A 394 -16.12 32.99 -8.18
CA ASN A 394 -14.75 32.76 -7.73
C ASN A 394 -13.98 31.72 -8.58
N MET A 395 -14.68 30.91 -9.38
CA MET A 395 -14.12 29.81 -10.17
C MET A 395 -14.19 30.04 -11.67
N MET A 396 -14.78 31.17 -12.12
CA MET A 396 -14.99 31.42 -13.55
C MET A 396 -13.69 31.42 -14.35
N ASN A 397 -12.62 31.99 -13.78
CA ASN A 397 -11.31 32.11 -14.42
C ASN A 397 -10.32 30.98 -14.07
N GLN A 398 -10.81 29.86 -13.54
CA GLN A 398 -9.96 28.73 -13.22
C GLN A 398 -9.25 28.23 -14.48
N PRO A 399 -7.89 28.10 -14.49
CA PRO A 399 -7.14 27.63 -15.64
C PRO A 399 -7.54 26.23 -16.13
N ARG A 400 -7.41 25.96 -17.42
CA ARG A 400 -7.75 24.65 -18.01
C ARG A 400 -7.06 23.47 -17.32
N GLY A 401 -5.73 23.57 -17.04
CA GLY A 401 -4.99 22.53 -16.36
C GLY A 401 -5.54 22.23 -14.96
N LEU A 402 -5.87 23.28 -14.19
CA LEU A 402 -6.49 23.11 -12.87
C LEU A 402 -7.93 22.56 -13.01
N THR A 403 -8.69 22.99 -14.01
CA THR A 403 -10.06 22.50 -14.27
C THR A 403 -10.08 21.00 -14.53
N SER A 404 -9.15 20.49 -15.39
CA SER A 404 -9.07 19.06 -15.68
C SER A 404 -8.59 18.27 -14.47
N ALA A 405 -7.52 18.70 -13.82
CA ALA A 405 -6.94 17.99 -12.67
C ALA A 405 -7.96 17.88 -11.53
N SER A 406 -8.56 19.00 -11.12
CA SER A 406 -9.54 19.01 -10.04
C SER A 406 -10.85 18.31 -10.41
N GLY A 407 -11.26 18.37 -11.67
CA GLY A 407 -12.48 17.69 -12.14
C GLY A 407 -12.33 16.17 -12.18
N ILE A 408 -11.17 15.63 -12.54
CA ILE A 408 -10.87 14.20 -12.47
C ILE A 408 -10.72 13.74 -11.01
N ASP A 409 -10.14 14.58 -10.17
CA ASP A 409 -10.08 14.34 -8.73
C ASP A 409 -11.47 14.10 -8.12
N VAL A 410 -12.45 14.93 -8.50
CA VAL A 410 -13.87 14.73 -8.10
C VAL A 410 -14.41 13.38 -8.53
N LEU A 411 -14.09 12.92 -9.75
CA LEU A 411 -14.53 11.61 -10.22
C LEU A 411 -13.95 10.49 -9.36
N THR A 412 -12.67 10.58 -9.04
CA THR A 412 -11.99 9.63 -8.15
C THR A 412 -12.65 9.61 -6.78
N HIS A 413 -12.86 10.76 -6.18
CA HIS A 413 -13.52 10.89 -4.89
C HIS A 413 -14.97 10.36 -4.91
N GLY A 414 -15.70 10.58 -6.01
CA GLY A 414 -17.04 10.03 -6.20
C GLY A 414 -17.07 8.51 -6.21
N LEU A 415 -16.12 7.90 -6.92
CA LEU A 415 -15.96 6.44 -6.96
C LEU A 415 -15.54 5.88 -5.59
N GLU A 416 -14.60 6.54 -4.92
CA GLU A 416 -14.14 6.13 -3.58
C GLU A 416 -15.27 6.25 -2.54
N ALA A 417 -16.03 7.34 -2.54
CA ALA A 417 -17.16 7.54 -1.65
C ALA A 417 -18.24 6.47 -1.86
N TYR A 418 -18.58 6.19 -3.11
CA TYR A 418 -19.57 5.17 -3.47
C TYR A 418 -19.14 3.75 -3.09
N ALA A 419 -17.86 3.42 -3.24
CA ALA A 419 -17.30 2.12 -2.89
C ALA A 419 -16.90 1.99 -1.41
N SER A 420 -17.12 3.03 -0.60
CA SER A 420 -16.73 3.07 0.80
C SER A 420 -17.52 2.11 1.68
N MET A 421 -16.84 1.50 2.66
CA MET A 421 -17.54 0.80 3.76
C MET A 421 -18.41 1.71 4.63
N MET A 422 -18.24 3.04 4.50
CA MET A 422 -19.01 4.06 5.21
C MET A 422 -20.11 4.68 4.34
N ALA A 423 -20.32 4.15 3.14
CA ALA A 423 -21.36 4.61 2.23
C ALA A 423 -22.75 4.43 2.83
N THR A 424 -23.63 5.35 2.52
CA THR A 424 -25.05 5.36 2.92
C THR A 424 -25.88 5.83 1.74
N ASP A 425 -27.19 5.60 1.74
CA ASP A 425 -28.09 6.09 0.69
C ASP A 425 -27.97 7.62 0.48
N TYR A 426 -27.70 8.37 1.56
CA TYR A 426 -27.49 9.83 1.49
C TYR A 426 -26.20 10.16 0.73
N THR A 427 -25.12 9.46 1.04
CA THR A 427 -23.80 9.72 0.49
C THR A 427 -23.68 9.20 -0.94
N ASP A 428 -24.33 8.08 -1.25
CA ASP A 428 -24.40 7.49 -2.58
C ASP A 428 -25.12 8.43 -3.56
N GLY A 429 -26.20 9.06 -3.11
CA GLY A 429 -26.91 10.06 -3.91
C GLY A 429 -26.02 11.26 -4.28
N LEU A 430 -25.20 11.74 -3.34
CA LEU A 430 -24.26 12.84 -3.57
C LEU A 430 -23.10 12.41 -4.49
N ALA A 431 -22.53 11.23 -4.26
CA ALA A 431 -21.46 10.66 -5.06
C ALA A 431 -21.87 10.46 -6.53
N LEU A 432 -23.02 9.82 -6.75
CA LEU A 432 -23.57 9.59 -8.09
C LEU A 432 -23.86 10.91 -8.81
N LYS A 433 -24.43 11.89 -8.10
CA LYS A 433 -24.73 13.21 -8.66
C LYS A 433 -23.47 13.95 -9.08
N SER A 434 -22.41 13.87 -8.27
CA SER A 434 -21.13 14.51 -8.57
C SER A 434 -20.45 13.86 -9.77
N MET A 435 -20.37 12.53 -9.82
CA MET A 435 -19.82 11.80 -10.97
C MET A 435 -20.59 12.14 -12.27
N LYS A 436 -21.93 12.16 -12.19
CA LYS A 436 -22.75 12.58 -13.34
C LYS A 436 -22.42 14.01 -13.78
N ASN A 437 -22.28 14.94 -12.87
CA ASN A 437 -21.90 16.31 -13.21
C ASN A 437 -20.52 16.39 -13.86
N VAL A 438 -19.54 15.57 -13.43
CA VAL A 438 -18.23 15.50 -14.09
C VAL A 438 -18.37 15.08 -15.55
N PHE A 439 -19.09 14.01 -15.83
CA PHE A 439 -19.30 13.54 -17.20
C PHE A 439 -20.06 14.56 -18.07
N ASP A 440 -21.09 15.19 -17.52
CA ASP A 440 -21.92 16.12 -18.27
C ASP A 440 -21.25 17.49 -18.49
N TYR A 441 -20.46 17.99 -17.53
CA TYR A 441 -20.03 19.38 -17.51
C TYR A 441 -18.52 19.61 -17.50
N LEU A 442 -17.68 18.65 -17.08
CA LEU A 442 -16.23 18.86 -17.07
C LEU A 442 -15.67 19.15 -18.47
N PRO A 443 -16.05 18.43 -19.53
CA PRO A 443 -15.59 18.76 -20.89
C PRO A 443 -15.95 20.19 -21.31
N ARG A 444 -17.17 20.64 -21.01
CA ARG A 444 -17.65 21.99 -21.30
C ARG A 444 -16.90 23.05 -20.47
N ALA A 445 -16.72 22.81 -19.17
CA ALA A 445 -15.97 23.72 -18.30
C ALA A 445 -14.50 23.85 -18.72
N TYR A 446 -13.90 22.76 -19.22
CA TYR A 446 -12.54 22.75 -19.75
C TYR A 446 -12.43 23.53 -21.08
N GLU A 447 -13.35 23.26 -22.01
CA GLU A 447 -13.32 23.85 -23.37
C GLU A 447 -13.67 25.33 -23.36
N TYR A 448 -14.76 25.70 -22.71
CA TYR A 448 -15.33 27.04 -22.79
C TYR A 448 -15.00 27.95 -21.59
N GLY A 449 -14.56 27.38 -20.46
CA GLY A 449 -14.12 28.16 -19.31
C GLY A 449 -15.17 29.16 -18.81
N ALA A 450 -14.79 30.44 -18.73
CA ALA A 450 -15.67 31.51 -18.28
C ALA A 450 -16.84 31.79 -19.24
N ALA A 451 -16.78 31.34 -20.50
CA ALA A 451 -17.87 31.50 -21.47
C ALA A 451 -19.06 30.53 -21.23
N ASP A 452 -18.88 29.53 -20.37
CA ASP A 452 -19.95 28.60 -19.97
C ASP A 452 -20.20 28.66 -18.44
N PRO A 453 -20.94 29.66 -17.95
CA PRO A 453 -21.23 29.80 -16.52
C PRO A 453 -22.03 28.64 -15.94
N GLU A 454 -22.87 27.97 -16.75
CA GLU A 454 -23.62 26.80 -16.30
C GLU A 454 -22.66 25.65 -15.95
N ALA A 455 -21.76 25.31 -16.86
CA ALA A 455 -20.79 24.25 -16.62
C ALA A 455 -19.91 24.55 -15.41
N ARG A 456 -19.43 25.80 -15.25
CA ARG A 456 -18.69 26.23 -14.06
C ARG A 456 -19.49 26.08 -12.79
N GLN A 457 -20.75 26.51 -12.78
CA GLN A 457 -21.60 26.36 -11.59
C GLN A 457 -21.88 24.90 -11.27
N LYS A 458 -22.09 24.05 -12.28
CA LYS A 458 -22.31 22.61 -12.06
C LYS A 458 -21.05 21.92 -11.55
N MET A 459 -19.87 22.32 -12.04
CA MET A 459 -18.61 21.83 -11.53
C MET A 459 -18.27 22.36 -10.12
N ALA A 460 -18.69 23.56 -9.76
CA ALA A 460 -18.58 24.05 -8.39
C ALA A 460 -19.40 23.21 -7.38
N ALA A 461 -20.49 22.59 -7.83
CA ALA A 461 -21.39 21.78 -7.01
C ALA A 461 -20.84 20.39 -6.66
N VAL A 462 -19.73 19.96 -7.28
CA VAL A 462 -19.27 18.57 -7.15
C VAL A 462 -18.51 18.27 -5.85
N SER A 463 -18.17 19.29 -5.08
CA SER A 463 -17.50 19.15 -3.78
C SER A 463 -18.31 18.37 -2.73
N TYR A 464 -19.57 18.09 -2.97
CA TYR A 464 -20.41 17.27 -2.08
C TYR A 464 -19.96 15.83 -1.88
N THR A 465 -19.17 15.27 -2.80
CA THR A 465 -18.60 13.92 -2.64
C THR A 465 -17.72 13.80 -1.41
N HIS A 466 -17.09 14.89 -1.02
CA HIS A 466 -16.18 14.92 0.11
C HIS A 466 -16.85 14.85 1.49
N LEU A 467 -18.17 15.00 1.56
CA LEU A 467 -18.91 14.79 2.82
C LEU A 467 -18.76 13.35 3.35
N THR A 468 -18.23 12.44 2.55
CA THR A 468 -18.32 11.00 2.78
C THR A 468 -17.07 10.21 2.43
N LEU A 469 -15.95 10.89 2.15
CA LEU A 469 -14.71 10.19 1.85
C LEU A 469 -14.33 9.27 3.02
N PRO A 470 -14.15 7.96 2.74
CA PRO A 470 -13.52 7.10 3.70
C PRO A 470 -12.09 7.55 3.85
N THR A 471 -11.67 7.70 5.06
CA THR A 471 -10.27 7.72 5.37
C THR A 471 -9.69 6.37 4.97
N LYS A 472 -8.93 6.33 3.88
CA LYS A 472 -8.08 5.18 3.65
C LYS A 472 -7.09 5.07 4.81
N ALA A 473 -7.18 3.96 5.51
CA ALA A 473 -6.15 3.53 6.43
C ALA A 473 -4.85 3.22 5.66
#